data_866d4850e3317b4e999f09cd860c9530
#
_entry.id   866d4850e3317b4e999f09cd860c9530
#
_cell.length_a   1.000
_cell.length_b   1.000
_cell.length_c   1.000
_cell.angle_alpha   90.00
_cell.angle_beta   90.00
_cell.angle_gamma   90.00
#
_symmetry.space_group_name_H-M   'P 1'
#
loop_
_entity.id
_entity.type
_entity.pdbx_description
1 polymer ?
#
loop_
_entity_poly.entity_id
_entity_poly.type
_entity_poly.pdbx_seq_one_letter_code
_entity_poly.pdbx_strand_id
1 'polypeptide(L)'
;LVGSEMCIRDRITSMKNFMNHLLVADTFDPFLLEEATVSTALTVTIDGHINKDFYPAEERSADCIPWELQSWSKIKGLCFDLIKGKHTPLYFKFVLHMQPDKAAAMLTKAQVDPDVIRALVLNIRYDGEKTVLTTGCAYQVFTMDKSADTAWDKALKKYLDLKGIAYAEL
;
A
#
# COMPACT_ATOMS: atom_id res chain seq x y z
N LEU A 1 3.48 -15.61 -6.93
CA LEU A 1 3.91 -14.21 -7.12
C LEU A 1 4.85 -14.13 -8.31
N VAL A 2 4.33 -13.82 -9.46
CA VAL A 2 5.18 -13.37 -10.54
C VAL A 2 5.51 -11.92 -10.22
N GLY A 3 6.59 -11.71 -9.47
CA GLY A 3 7.06 -10.39 -9.14
C GLY A 3 7.46 -9.67 -10.41
N SER A 4 6.95 -8.47 -10.64
CA SER A 4 7.54 -7.60 -11.63
C SER A 4 8.94 -7.23 -11.11
N GLU A 5 9.95 -7.54 -11.87
CA GLU A 5 11.35 -7.27 -11.51
C GLU A 5 11.71 -5.78 -11.59
N MET A 6 10.80 -4.95 -12.08
CA MET A 6 11.01 -3.51 -12.25
C MET A 6 10.25 -2.75 -11.18
N CYS A 7 10.74 -2.81 -9.97
CA CYS A 7 10.25 -1.97 -8.90
C CYS A 7 11.04 -0.67 -8.88
N ILE A 8 10.39 0.44 -9.15
CA ILE A 8 10.99 1.75 -8.92
C ILE A 8 10.94 2.02 -7.42
N ARG A 9 12.06 2.45 -6.88
CA ARG A 9 12.25 2.64 -5.44
C ARG A 9 12.47 4.11 -5.14
N ASP A 10 11.75 4.59 -4.16
CA ASP A 10 11.89 5.95 -3.65
C ASP A 10 12.20 5.90 -2.16
N ARG A 11 13.21 6.63 -1.74
CA ARG A 11 13.56 6.77 -0.33
C ARG A 11 12.89 7.99 0.25
N ILE A 12 12.19 7.79 1.38
CA ILE A 12 11.60 8.90 2.13
C ILE A 12 12.72 9.72 2.79
N THR A 13 12.69 11.04 2.60
CA THR A 13 13.69 11.97 3.15
C THR A 13 13.24 12.65 4.44
N SER A 14 11.94 12.67 4.73
CA SER A 14 11.39 13.19 5.98
C SER A 14 10.51 12.13 6.65
N MET A 15 11.11 11.36 7.54
CA MET A 15 10.45 10.25 8.25
C MET A 15 9.26 10.70 9.06
N LYS A 16 9.41 11.76 9.85
CA LYS A 16 8.34 12.25 10.72
C LYS A 16 7.10 12.67 9.94
N ASN A 17 7.30 13.41 8.86
CA ASN A 17 6.21 13.84 7.98
C ASN A 17 5.54 12.65 7.32
N PHE A 18 6.33 11.71 6.80
CA PHE A 18 5.81 10.51 6.16
C PHE A 18 5.00 9.63 7.13
N MET A 19 5.50 9.40 8.34
CA MET A 19 4.80 8.60 9.34
C MET A 19 3.48 9.24 9.74
N ASN A 20 3.40 10.56 9.81
CA ASN A 20 2.14 11.26 10.03
C ASN A 20 1.15 11.00 8.88
N HIS A 21 1.60 11.10 7.64
CA HIS A 21 0.75 10.79 6.48
C HIS A 21 0.27 9.34 6.46
N LEU A 22 1.14 8.41 6.82
CA LEU A 22 0.86 6.98 6.77
C LEU A 22 -0.09 6.53 7.88
N LEU A 23 0.14 6.97 9.12
CA LEU A 23 -0.49 6.39 10.30
C LEU A 23 -1.58 7.27 10.94
N VAL A 24 -1.59 8.57 10.67
CA VAL A 24 -2.50 9.53 11.32
C VAL A 24 -3.42 10.21 10.33
N ALA A 25 -2.87 10.85 9.30
CA ALA A 25 -3.64 11.56 8.27
C ALA A 25 -4.40 10.59 7.36
N ASP A 26 -5.24 11.13 6.50
CA ASP A 26 -6.07 10.37 5.56
C ASP A 26 -5.39 10.09 4.22
N THR A 27 -4.11 10.41 4.09
CA THR A 27 -3.36 10.35 2.84
C THR A 27 -3.40 8.99 2.17
N PHE A 28 -3.25 7.90 2.94
CA PHE A 28 -3.23 6.54 2.43
C PHE A 28 -4.56 5.78 2.65
N ASP A 29 -5.62 6.48 3.07
CA ASP A 29 -6.94 5.88 3.24
C ASP A 29 -7.54 5.28 1.95
N PRO A 30 -7.19 5.76 0.73
CA PRO A 30 -7.58 5.09 -0.51
C PRO A 30 -6.98 3.71 -0.75
N PHE A 31 -6.17 3.20 0.16
CA PHE A 31 -5.50 1.91 0.03
C PHE A 31 -6.12 0.84 0.91
N LEU A 32 -5.91 -0.42 0.50
CA LEU A 32 -6.25 -1.63 1.24
C LEU A 32 -4.96 -2.26 1.76
N LEU A 33 -5.05 -2.99 2.88
CA LEU A 33 -3.90 -3.69 3.45
C LEU A 33 -3.88 -5.15 3.00
N GLU A 34 -2.78 -5.59 2.38
CA GLU A 34 -2.50 -7.01 2.15
C GLU A 34 -1.81 -7.60 3.37
N GLU A 35 -0.73 -6.98 3.80
CA GLU A 35 0.10 -7.47 4.92
C GLU A 35 0.78 -6.32 5.64
N ALA A 36 0.86 -6.42 6.96
CA ALA A 36 1.67 -5.53 7.78
C ALA A 36 2.54 -6.36 8.73
N THR A 37 3.81 -5.98 8.85
CA THR A 37 4.73 -6.50 9.85
C THR A 37 5.36 -5.33 10.58
N VAL A 38 5.29 -5.35 11.91
CA VAL A 38 5.91 -4.33 12.76
C VAL A 38 6.75 -5.03 13.83
N SER A 39 8.02 -4.70 13.87
CA SER A 39 8.97 -5.24 14.85
C SER A 39 9.45 -4.13 15.79
N THR A 40 9.10 -4.29 17.05
CA THR A 40 9.52 -3.42 18.16
C THR A 40 10.13 -4.29 19.24
N ALA A 41 9.68 -4.24 20.49
CA ALA A 41 10.04 -5.22 21.53
C ALA A 41 9.53 -6.62 21.19
N LEU A 42 8.51 -6.71 20.37
CA LEU A 42 7.98 -7.96 19.79
C LEU A 42 7.63 -7.71 18.32
N THR A 43 7.43 -8.78 17.58
CA THR A 43 7.05 -8.68 16.17
C THR A 43 5.59 -9.10 16.00
N VAL A 44 4.82 -8.24 15.35
CA VAL A 44 3.40 -8.47 15.02
C VAL A 44 3.26 -8.52 13.51
N THR A 45 2.55 -9.53 13.03
CA THR A 45 2.16 -9.65 11.62
C THR A 45 0.64 -9.60 11.51
N ILE A 46 0.14 -8.79 10.59
CA ILE A 46 -1.29 -8.63 10.32
C ILE A 46 -1.54 -9.08 8.89
N ASP A 47 -2.41 -10.07 8.71
CA ASP A 47 -2.95 -10.45 7.41
C ASP A 47 -4.19 -9.58 7.14
N GLY A 48 -4.15 -8.80 6.06
CA GLY A 48 -5.22 -7.88 5.71
C GLY A 48 -6.40 -8.52 5.00
N HIS A 49 -6.35 -9.82 4.70
CA HIS A 49 -7.47 -10.52 4.07
C HIS A 49 -8.66 -10.61 5.01
N ILE A 50 -9.83 -10.19 4.53
CA ILE A 50 -11.07 -10.17 5.33
C ILE A 50 -11.57 -11.59 5.52
N ASN A 51 -11.74 -12.00 6.78
CA ASN A 51 -12.39 -13.24 7.15
C ASN A 51 -13.91 -13.02 7.12
N LYS A 52 -14.55 -13.33 6.00
CA LYS A 52 -16.00 -13.14 5.84
C LYS A 52 -16.82 -13.94 6.85
N ASP A 53 -16.29 -15.06 7.31
CA ASP A 53 -16.94 -15.91 8.32
C ASP A 53 -17.09 -15.23 9.68
N PHE A 54 -16.33 -14.18 9.95
CA PHE A 54 -16.48 -13.37 11.16
C PHE A 54 -17.80 -12.59 11.16
N TYR A 55 -18.38 -12.31 9.99
CA TYR A 55 -19.59 -11.54 9.84
C TYR A 55 -20.81 -12.45 9.68
N PRO A 56 -22.00 -12.05 10.16
CA PRO A 56 -23.22 -12.78 9.88
C PRO A 56 -23.53 -12.79 8.38
N ALA A 57 -24.29 -13.81 7.92
CA ALA A 57 -24.53 -14.03 6.49
C ALA A 57 -25.09 -12.81 5.76
N GLU A 58 -25.95 -12.04 6.40
CA GLU A 58 -26.58 -10.83 5.85
C GLU A 58 -25.58 -9.67 5.62
N GLU A 59 -24.41 -9.71 6.27
CA GLU A 59 -23.38 -8.68 6.14
C GLU A 59 -22.25 -9.08 5.18
N ARG A 60 -22.32 -10.27 4.56
CA ARG A 60 -21.26 -10.78 3.67
C ARG A 60 -21.39 -10.34 2.22
N SER A 61 -22.42 -9.57 1.88
CA SER A 61 -22.63 -9.09 0.50
C SER A 61 -21.54 -8.11 0.06
N ALA A 62 -21.39 -7.95 -1.26
CA ALA A 62 -20.46 -6.99 -1.83
C ALA A 62 -20.78 -5.53 -1.44
N ASP A 63 -22.03 -5.24 -1.08
CA ASP A 63 -22.41 -3.90 -0.61
C ASP A 63 -21.86 -3.61 0.80
N CYS A 64 -21.75 -4.63 1.64
CA CYS A 64 -21.22 -4.51 3.01
C CYS A 64 -19.70 -4.69 3.05
N ILE A 65 -19.19 -5.65 2.26
CA ILE A 65 -17.76 -5.98 2.18
C ILE A 65 -17.36 -5.93 0.70
N PRO A 66 -17.04 -4.71 0.18
CA PRO A 66 -16.80 -4.53 -1.25
C PRO A 66 -15.44 -5.08 -1.72
N TRP A 67 -14.51 -5.33 -0.80
CA TRP A 67 -13.15 -5.76 -1.13
C TRP A 67 -12.76 -7.02 -0.36
N GLU A 68 -11.75 -7.72 -0.87
CA GLU A 68 -11.17 -8.89 -0.21
C GLU A 68 -10.19 -8.51 0.90
N LEU A 69 -9.61 -7.31 0.82
CA LEU A 69 -8.65 -6.78 1.78
C LEU A 69 -9.28 -5.70 2.64
N GLN A 70 -8.83 -5.62 3.89
CA GLN A 70 -9.29 -4.60 4.82
C GLN A 70 -8.72 -3.22 4.46
N SER A 71 -9.54 -2.18 4.64
CA SER A 71 -9.10 -0.80 4.41
C SER A 71 -7.96 -0.42 5.35
N TRP A 72 -6.94 0.24 4.80
CA TRP A 72 -5.84 0.77 5.60
C TRP A 72 -6.34 1.74 6.68
N SER A 73 -7.35 2.53 6.38
CA SER A 73 -7.97 3.46 7.34
C SER A 73 -8.43 2.80 8.62
N LYS A 74 -8.81 1.53 8.59
CA LYS A 74 -9.24 0.76 9.78
C LYS A 74 -8.08 0.13 10.54
N ILE A 75 -6.93 -0.05 9.90
CA ILE A 75 -5.76 -0.73 10.48
C ILE A 75 -4.67 0.23 10.93
N LYS A 76 -4.55 1.39 10.28
CA LYS A 76 -3.46 2.34 10.54
C LYS A 76 -3.33 2.73 12.02
N GLY A 77 -4.46 2.87 12.74
CA GLY A 77 -4.46 3.20 14.16
C GLY A 77 -3.82 2.12 15.03
N LEU A 78 -4.06 0.84 14.71
CA LEU A 78 -3.41 -0.28 15.38
C LEU A 78 -1.89 -0.26 15.15
N CYS A 79 -1.46 -0.03 13.92
CA CYS A 79 -0.04 0.09 13.60
C CYS A 79 0.60 1.31 14.27
N PHE A 80 -0.13 2.43 14.34
CA PHE A 80 0.32 3.60 15.09
C PHE A 80 0.56 3.27 16.57
N ASP A 81 -0.36 2.56 17.21
CA ASP A 81 -0.23 2.15 18.60
C ASP A 81 0.97 1.22 18.83
N LEU A 82 1.29 0.36 17.87
CA LEU A 82 2.47 -0.50 17.94
C LEU A 82 3.79 0.27 17.79
N ILE A 83 3.79 1.32 16.97
CA ILE A 83 5.01 2.06 16.59
C ILE A 83 5.28 3.24 17.52
N LYS A 84 4.24 3.90 18.01
CA LYS A 84 4.38 5.09 18.87
C LYS A 84 5.18 4.78 20.13
N GLY A 85 5.89 5.77 20.65
CA GLY A 85 6.64 5.65 21.88
C GLY A 85 8.02 6.26 21.77
N LYS A 86 8.83 6.03 22.81
CA LYS A 86 10.17 6.61 22.91
C LYS A 86 11.23 5.88 22.07
N HIS A 87 10.95 4.62 21.74
CA HIS A 87 11.90 3.76 21.03
C HIS A 87 11.49 3.65 19.55
N THR A 88 12.47 3.81 18.67
CA THR A 88 12.30 3.62 17.24
C THR A 88 12.07 2.13 16.93
N PRO A 89 11.12 1.77 16.06
CA PRO A 89 10.97 0.39 15.63
C PRO A 89 12.25 -0.16 15.00
N LEU A 90 12.47 -1.45 15.13
CA LEU A 90 13.57 -2.14 14.45
C LEU A 90 13.30 -2.28 12.96
N TYR A 91 12.03 -2.50 12.61
CA TYR A 91 11.60 -2.81 11.26
C TYR A 91 10.10 -2.63 11.14
N PHE A 92 9.63 -2.20 9.98
CA PHE A 92 8.25 -2.40 9.57
C PHE A 92 8.14 -2.57 8.06
N LYS A 93 7.10 -3.25 7.64
CA LYS A 93 6.74 -3.46 6.24
C LYS A 93 5.23 -3.41 6.11
N PHE A 94 4.75 -2.60 5.17
CA PHE A 94 3.34 -2.55 4.80
C PHE A 94 3.21 -2.81 3.31
N VAL A 95 2.36 -3.76 2.95
CA VAL A 95 2.01 -4.05 1.57
C VAL A 95 0.59 -3.55 1.35
N LEU A 96 0.45 -2.48 0.60
CA LEU A 96 -0.82 -1.82 0.32
C LEU A 96 -1.24 -2.03 -1.12
N HIS A 97 -2.53 -2.19 -1.35
CA HIS A 97 -3.12 -2.20 -2.68
C HIS A 97 -4.01 -0.98 -2.87
N MET A 98 -3.94 -0.35 -4.03
CA MET A 98 -4.92 0.67 -4.37
C MET A 98 -6.31 0.04 -4.45
N GLN A 99 -7.35 0.75 -3.99
CA GLN A 99 -8.73 0.28 -4.17
C GLN A 99 -9.00 -0.01 -5.65
N PRO A 100 -9.62 -1.15 -6.00
CA PRO A 100 -9.75 -1.60 -7.39
C PRO A 100 -10.40 -0.60 -8.34
N ASP A 101 -11.43 0.10 -7.89
CA ASP A 101 -12.12 1.13 -8.67
C ASP A 101 -11.20 2.32 -9.00
N LYS A 102 -10.40 2.74 -8.04
CA LYS A 102 -9.41 3.83 -8.21
C LYS A 102 -8.25 3.41 -9.07
N ALA A 103 -7.79 2.17 -8.94
CA ALA A 103 -6.76 1.58 -9.79
C ALA A 103 -7.22 1.53 -11.25
N ALA A 104 -8.43 1.05 -11.49
CA ALA A 104 -9.01 0.99 -12.83
C ALA A 104 -9.14 2.38 -13.46
N ALA A 105 -9.60 3.37 -12.70
CA ALA A 105 -9.72 4.76 -13.18
C ALA A 105 -8.35 5.35 -13.56
N MET A 106 -7.32 5.12 -12.74
CA MET A 106 -5.97 5.60 -13.01
C MET A 106 -5.39 4.95 -14.27
N LEU A 107 -5.54 3.63 -14.42
CA LEU A 107 -5.04 2.89 -15.59
C LEU A 107 -5.75 3.33 -16.86
N THR A 108 -7.07 3.50 -16.83
CA THR A 108 -7.86 3.98 -17.97
C THR A 108 -7.40 5.39 -18.39
N LYS A 109 -7.17 6.27 -17.44
CA LYS A 109 -6.66 7.62 -17.71
C LYS A 109 -5.27 7.59 -18.36
N ALA A 110 -4.44 6.61 -18.00
CA ALA A 110 -3.12 6.39 -18.58
C ALA A 110 -3.15 5.58 -19.89
N GLN A 111 -4.35 5.27 -20.40
CA GLN A 111 -4.56 4.47 -21.62
C GLN A 111 -4.01 3.04 -21.49
N VAL A 112 -4.05 2.49 -20.30
CA VAL A 112 -3.70 1.09 -20.01
C VAL A 112 -4.98 0.31 -19.72
N ASP A 113 -5.12 -0.88 -20.33
CA ASP A 113 -6.28 -1.74 -20.07
C ASP A 113 -6.27 -2.23 -18.61
N PRO A 114 -7.27 -1.84 -17.79
CA PRO A 114 -7.31 -2.25 -16.39
C PRO A 114 -7.55 -3.76 -16.20
N ASP A 115 -8.10 -4.45 -17.20
CA ASP A 115 -8.44 -5.87 -17.09
C ASP A 115 -7.20 -6.77 -17.05
N VAL A 116 -6.03 -6.29 -17.51
CA VAL A 116 -4.77 -7.05 -17.44
C VAL A 116 -4.10 -6.94 -16.07
N ILE A 117 -4.58 -6.04 -15.21
CA ILE A 117 -3.99 -5.76 -13.89
C ILE A 117 -4.91 -6.28 -12.80
N ARG A 118 -4.36 -7.11 -11.91
CA ARG A 118 -5.05 -7.58 -10.72
C ARG A 118 -4.99 -6.59 -9.57
N ALA A 119 -3.83 -5.97 -9.38
CA ALA A 119 -3.63 -4.98 -8.32
C ALA A 119 -2.46 -4.04 -8.62
N LEU A 120 -2.60 -2.79 -8.18
CA LEU A 120 -1.50 -1.84 -8.06
C LEU A 120 -1.02 -1.87 -6.62
N VAL A 121 0.23 -2.22 -6.42
CA VAL A 121 0.82 -2.51 -5.12
C VAL A 121 1.81 -1.43 -4.72
N LEU A 122 1.77 -1.04 -3.46
CA LEU A 122 2.75 -0.16 -2.83
C LEU A 122 3.36 -0.89 -1.63
N ASN A 123 4.65 -1.16 -1.70
CA ASN A 123 5.42 -1.68 -0.58
C ASN A 123 6.09 -0.52 0.15
N ILE A 124 5.91 -0.48 1.46
CA ILE A 124 6.55 0.49 2.36
C ILE A 124 7.38 -0.31 3.33
N ARG A 125 8.69 -0.09 3.31
CA ARG A 125 9.63 -0.84 4.14
C ARG A 125 10.59 0.08 4.88
N TYR A 126 10.70 -0.11 6.17
CA TYR A 126 11.69 0.52 7.05
C TYR A 126 12.64 -0.55 7.59
N ASP A 127 13.94 -0.32 7.46
CA ASP A 127 14.97 -1.30 7.82
C ASP A 127 15.77 -0.93 9.11
N GLY A 128 15.29 0.06 9.84
CA GLY A 128 15.97 0.61 11.02
C GLY A 128 16.74 1.91 10.75
N GLU A 129 16.95 2.24 9.47
CA GLU A 129 17.67 3.45 9.06
C GLU A 129 16.84 4.30 8.09
N LYS A 130 16.29 3.67 7.07
CA LYS A 130 15.58 4.37 5.98
C LYS A 130 14.27 3.69 5.64
N THR A 131 13.35 4.48 5.11
CA THR A 131 12.09 4.01 4.56
C THR A 131 12.14 4.09 3.04
N VAL A 132 11.81 2.98 2.39
CA VAL A 132 11.78 2.85 0.94
C VAL A 132 10.37 2.48 0.51
N LEU A 133 9.86 3.22 -0.48
CA LEU A 133 8.63 2.91 -1.18
C LEU A 133 8.97 2.17 -2.47
N THR A 134 8.26 1.10 -2.75
CA THR A 134 8.43 0.32 -3.97
C THR A 134 7.07 0.10 -4.62
N THR A 135 6.91 0.54 -5.86
CA THR A 135 5.70 0.29 -6.64
C THR A 135 5.80 -1.04 -7.35
N GLY A 136 4.66 -1.68 -7.58
CA GLY A 136 4.57 -2.90 -8.35
C GLY A 136 3.16 -3.12 -8.88
N CYS A 137 3.06 -3.90 -9.93
CA CYS A 137 1.78 -4.33 -10.50
C CYS A 137 1.67 -5.84 -10.40
N ALA A 138 0.53 -6.32 -9.90
CA ALA A 138 0.15 -7.72 -10.01
C ALA A 138 -0.69 -7.88 -11.28
N TYR A 139 -0.26 -8.74 -12.19
CA TYR A 139 -0.90 -8.95 -13.47
C TYR A 139 -1.85 -10.14 -13.45
N GLN A 140 -2.97 -10.01 -14.16
CA GLN A 140 -3.92 -11.11 -14.42
C GLN A 140 -3.35 -12.11 -15.43
N VAL A 141 -2.56 -11.61 -16.38
CA VAL A 141 -1.98 -12.38 -17.46
C VAL A 141 -0.51 -12.02 -17.60
N PHE A 142 0.29 -12.94 -18.12
CA PHE A 142 1.70 -12.65 -18.44
C PHE A 142 1.79 -11.61 -19.56
N THR A 143 2.61 -10.59 -19.35
CA THR A 143 2.88 -9.55 -20.35
C THR A 143 4.29 -9.01 -20.20
N MET A 144 4.90 -8.65 -21.34
CA MET A 144 6.16 -7.92 -21.39
C MET A 144 5.94 -6.39 -21.37
N ASP A 145 4.70 -5.96 -21.48
CA ASP A 145 4.35 -4.53 -21.47
C ASP A 145 4.48 -3.95 -20.06
N LYS A 146 5.30 -2.92 -19.93
CA LYS A 146 5.58 -2.21 -18.67
C LYS A 146 4.81 -0.90 -18.54
N SER A 147 3.83 -0.65 -19.40
CA SER A 147 3.04 0.59 -19.36
C SER A 147 2.33 0.81 -18.03
N ALA A 148 1.78 -0.26 -17.44
CA ALA A 148 1.11 -0.19 -16.15
C ALA A 148 2.09 0.15 -15.01
N ASP A 149 3.25 -0.46 -14.99
CA ASP A 149 4.30 -0.18 -13.99
C ASP A 149 4.74 1.28 -14.06
N THR A 150 5.00 1.77 -15.28
CA THR A 150 5.40 3.16 -15.51
C THR A 150 4.29 4.13 -15.10
N ALA A 151 3.04 3.85 -15.46
CA ALA A 151 1.89 4.67 -15.11
C ALA A 151 1.67 4.71 -13.59
N TRP A 152 1.80 3.57 -12.92
CA TRP A 152 1.64 3.49 -11.47
C TRP A 152 2.74 4.26 -10.74
N ASP A 153 3.99 4.08 -11.10
CA ASP A 153 5.10 4.81 -10.51
C ASP A 153 4.94 6.32 -10.67
N LYS A 154 4.61 6.77 -11.88
CA LYS A 154 4.37 8.18 -12.16
C LYS A 154 3.20 8.74 -11.36
N ALA A 155 2.12 7.98 -11.23
CA ALA A 155 0.95 8.38 -10.46
C ALA A 155 1.27 8.48 -8.96
N LEU A 156 2.04 7.54 -8.42
CA LEU A 156 2.47 7.58 -7.02
C LEU A 156 3.34 8.82 -6.75
N LYS A 157 4.35 9.07 -7.58
CA LYS A 157 5.23 10.24 -7.42
C LYS A 157 4.44 11.54 -7.44
N LYS A 158 3.52 11.69 -8.38
CA LYS A 158 2.63 12.84 -8.44
C LYS A 158 1.79 12.98 -7.18
N TYR A 159 1.31 11.88 -6.63
CA TYR A 159 0.53 11.86 -5.40
C TYR A 159 1.38 12.28 -4.19
N LEU A 160 2.61 11.76 -4.08
CA LEU A 160 3.55 12.16 -3.02
C LEU A 160 3.86 13.66 -3.09
N ASP A 161 4.13 14.17 -4.28
CA ASP A 161 4.39 15.61 -4.49
C ASP A 161 3.18 16.46 -4.09
N LEU A 162 1.99 16.04 -4.47
CA LEU A 162 0.74 16.73 -4.15
C LEU A 162 0.49 16.77 -2.64
N LYS A 163 0.85 15.73 -1.92
CA LYS A 163 0.68 15.62 -0.47
C LYS A 163 1.86 16.20 0.33
N GLY A 164 2.88 16.71 -0.34
CA GLY A 164 4.05 17.30 0.31
C GLY A 164 4.95 16.28 1.00
N ILE A 165 4.98 15.05 0.50
CA ILE A 165 5.86 13.98 1.01
C ILE A 165 7.17 14.02 0.24
N ALA A 166 8.26 14.36 0.92
CA ALA A 166 9.59 14.44 0.31
C ALA A 166 10.22 13.06 0.15
N TYR A 167 10.78 12.80 -1.02
CA TYR A 167 11.45 11.55 -1.37
C TYR A 167 12.63 11.80 -2.30
N ALA A 168 13.52 10.82 -2.40
CA ALA A 168 14.61 10.79 -3.37
C ALA A 168 14.54 9.48 -4.15
N GLU A 169 14.68 9.55 -5.46
CA GLU A 169 14.74 8.37 -6.31
C GLU A 169 16.03 7.58 -6.08
N LEU A 170 15.93 6.26 -6.05
CA LEU A 170 17.06 5.36 -5.88
C LEU A 170 17.48 4.71 -7.20
#